data_2c8f0b425d5ddf439cf7cae729db100d
#
_entry.id   2c8f0b425d5ddf439cf7cae729db100d
#
_cell.length_a   1.000
_cell.length_b   1.000
_cell.length_c   1.000
_cell.angle_alpha   90.00
_cell.angle_beta   90.00
_cell.angle_gamma   90.00
#
_symmetry.space_group_name_H-M   'P 1'
#
loop_
_entity.id
_entity.type
_entity.pdbx_description
1 polymer ?
#
loop_
_entity_poly.entity_id
_entity_poly.type
_entity_poly.pdbx_seq_one_letter_code
_entity_poly.pdbx_strand_id
1 'polypeptide(L)'
;MNKTTKQGIGIATVASAAVLAVGCGSGSGGSDNVTVNGDVAIAYAKRANTIMMNPTDGTPSAPGGDLIIREKSSPSVNEINVTASIIQGNGDVSDPEVSYDGKKIVFAMKCPTSNTSTIGGAAACTGSWNIWEYDMSAGSMANGTLRRITASAGEDDVDP
;
A
#
# COMPACT_ATOMS: atom_id res chain seq x y z
N MET A 1 14.03 22.16 74.02
CA MET A 1 15.23 21.93 73.21
C MET A 1 14.86 20.90 72.13
N ASN A 2 14.48 21.36 70.92
CA ASN A 2 14.15 20.48 69.79
C ASN A 2 15.20 20.66 68.70
N LYS A 3 15.88 19.57 68.40
CA LYS A 3 16.85 19.49 67.28
C LYS A 3 16.11 19.10 66.00
N THR A 4 16.11 20.00 65.04
CA THR A 4 15.58 19.78 63.70
C THR A 4 16.70 19.15 62.83
N THR A 5 16.50 17.93 62.39
CA THR A 5 17.40 17.23 61.45
C THR A 5 16.97 17.58 60.01
N LYS A 6 17.85 18.23 59.27
CA LYS A 6 17.68 18.49 57.80
C LYS A 6 18.13 17.22 57.02
N GLN A 7 17.19 16.61 56.32
CA GLN A 7 17.49 15.59 55.32
C GLN A 7 17.78 16.28 53.97
N GLY A 8 18.99 16.02 53.45
CA GLY A 8 19.39 16.45 52.09
C GLY A 8 18.85 15.48 51.05
N ILE A 9 18.15 15.98 50.05
CA ILE A 9 17.70 15.24 48.90
C ILE A 9 18.84 15.23 47.88
N GLY A 10 19.43 14.09 47.65
CA GLY A 10 20.41 13.88 46.57
C GLY A 10 19.69 13.68 45.23
N ILE A 11 19.98 14.56 44.30
CA ILE A 11 19.51 14.43 42.90
C ILE A 11 20.48 13.49 42.18
N ALA A 12 20.00 12.30 41.81
CA ALA A 12 20.72 11.39 40.96
C ALA A 12 20.50 11.78 39.49
N THR A 13 21.56 12.24 38.86
CA THR A 13 21.57 12.56 37.42
C THR A 13 21.78 11.25 36.66
N VAL A 14 20.75 10.80 35.93
CA VAL A 14 20.85 9.65 35.01
C VAL A 14 21.37 10.18 33.69
N ALA A 15 22.60 9.81 33.33
CA ALA A 15 23.18 10.07 32.03
C ALA A 15 22.65 9.03 31.04
N SER A 16 21.77 9.42 30.12
CA SER A 16 21.35 8.60 29.01
C SER A 16 22.41 8.60 27.92
N ALA A 17 23.06 7.48 27.69
CA ALA A 17 23.97 7.27 26.56
C ALA A 17 23.14 7.05 25.28
N ALA A 18 23.18 8.00 24.34
CA ALA A 18 22.64 7.85 23.02
C ALA A 18 23.62 7.02 22.18
N VAL A 19 23.21 5.82 21.77
CA VAL A 19 23.94 5.00 20.79
C VAL A 19 23.58 5.49 19.39
N LEU A 20 24.51 6.16 18.73
CA LEU A 20 24.42 6.52 17.32
C LEU A 20 24.82 5.31 16.47
N ALA A 21 23.84 4.65 15.85
CA ALA A 21 24.12 3.69 14.80
C ALA A 21 24.39 4.44 13.49
N VAL A 22 25.65 4.49 13.08
CA VAL A 22 26.05 5.03 11.78
C VAL A 22 25.92 3.92 10.75
N GLY A 23 24.86 3.98 9.92
CA GLY A 23 24.72 3.15 8.73
C GLY A 23 25.52 3.74 7.57
N CYS A 24 26.52 3.03 7.07
CA CYS A 24 27.27 3.40 5.87
C CYS A 24 26.41 3.28 4.62
N GLY A 25 26.16 4.41 3.97
CA GLY A 25 25.66 4.50 2.61
C GLY A 25 26.25 5.72 1.95
N SER A 26 27.32 5.52 1.16
CA SER A 26 27.94 6.59 0.38
C SER A 26 27.14 6.84 -0.89
N GLY A 27 26.34 7.90 -0.88
CA GLY A 27 25.69 8.48 -2.05
C GLY A 27 25.54 9.96 -1.80
N SER A 28 26.26 10.78 -2.55
CA SER A 28 26.17 12.23 -2.52
C SER A 28 24.89 12.70 -3.22
N GLY A 29 23.84 12.83 -2.46
CA GLY A 29 22.59 13.48 -2.80
C GLY A 29 21.94 13.90 -1.50
N GLY A 30 21.45 15.13 -1.40
CA GLY A 30 20.92 15.70 -0.17
C GLY A 30 19.97 14.72 0.50
N SER A 31 20.40 14.18 1.64
CA SER A 31 19.58 13.27 2.43
C SER A 31 18.63 14.10 3.29
N ASP A 32 17.42 14.30 2.79
CA ASP A 32 16.31 14.53 3.68
C ASP A 32 16.18 13.25 4.52
N ASN A 33 16.65 13.29 5.75
CA ASN A 33 16.43 12.23 6.72
C ASN A 33 14.94 12.18 7.05
N VAL A 34 14.19 11.48 6.23
CA VAL A 34 12.80 11.14 6.55
C VAL A 34 12.84 10.11 7.67
N THR A 35 12.76 10.60 8.91
CA THR A 35 12.56 9.73 10.06
C THR A 35 11.11 9.27 10.03
N VAL A 36 10.86 8.06 9.54
CA VAL A 36 9.55 7.44 9.63
C VAL A 36 9.34 7.01 11.09
N ASN A 37 8.74 7.88 11.88
CA ASN A 37 8.33 7.59 13.24
C ASN A 37 6.89 7.09 13.21
N GLY A 38 6.69 5.79 13.42
CA GLY A 38 5.38 5.18 13.61
C GLY A 38 4.92 4.24 12.51
N ASP A 39 3.75 3.68 12.71
CA ASP A 39 3.04 2.86 11.73
C ASP A 39 2.57 3.73 10.54
N VAL A 40 2.96 3.35 9.35
CA VAL A 40 2.54 3.99 8.10
C VAL A 40 1.48 3.15 7.39
N ALA A 41 0.60 3.80 6.65
CA ALA A 41 -0.32 3.10 5.76
C ALA A 41 0.46 2.40 4.64
N ILE A 42 0.00 1.22 4.25
CA ILE A 42 0.61 0.43 3.19
C ILE A 42 -0.43 -0.06 2.19
N ALA A 43 -0.04 -0.14 0.93
CA ALA A 43 -0.81 -0.79 -0.13
C ALA A 43 0.05 -1.88 -0.78
N TYR A 44 -0.56 -3.01 -1.12
CA TYR A 44 0.16 -4.13 -1.74
C TYR A 44 -0.78 -5.05 -2.51
N ALA A 45 -0.23 -5.71 -3.53
CA ALA A 45 -0.92 -6.80 -4.22
C ALA A 45 -0.81 -8.08 -3.37
N LYS A 46 -1.96 -8.65 -2.97
CA LYS A 46 -2.03 -9.92 -2.25
C LYS A 46 -2.51 -11.00 -3.20
N ARG A 47 -1.71 -12.05 -3.36
CA ARG A 47 -2.01 -13.17 -4.25
C ARG A 47 -2.22 -14.45 -3.47
N ALA A 48 -3.18 -15.28 -3.93
CA ALA A 48 -3.48 -16.58 -3.33
C ALA A 48 -2.40 -17.64 -3.66
N ASN A 49 -1.62 -17.42 -4.72
CA ASN A 49 -0.54 -18.33 -5.10
C ASN A 49 0.78 -17.58 -5.32
N THR A 50 1.88 -18.33 -5.30
CA THR A 50 3.24 -17.80 -5.37
C THR A 50 3.80 -17.68 -6.79
N ILE A 51 2.98 -17.91 -7.82
CA ILE A 51 3.41 -17.73 -9.21
C ILE A 51 3.45 -16.24 -9.47
N MET A 52 4.66 -15.72 -9.57
CA MET A 52 4.85 -14.35 -10.04
C MET A 52 4.58 -14.31 -11.53
N MET A 53 3.63 -13.47 -11.88
CA MET A 53 3.32 -13.23 -13.29
C MET A 53 4.05 -11.99 -13.74
N ASN A 54 4.52 -12.05 -14.95
CA ASN A 54 5.08 -10.92 -15.63
C ASN A 54 4.29 -10.72 -16.93
N PRO A 55 3.44 -9.70 -17.01
CA PRO A 55 2.67 -9.41 -18.23
C PRO A 55 3.57 -9.16 -19.43
N THR A 56 4.79 -8.66 -19.22
CA THR A 56 5.73 -8.32 -20.30
C THR A 56 6.41 -9.54 -20.92
N ASP A 57 6.45 -10.69 -20.25
CA ASP A 57 7.04 -11.94 -20.77
C ASP A 57 6.00 -12.98 -21.18
N GLY A 58 4.71 -12.62 -21.13
CA GLY A 58 3.59 -13.49 -21.51
C GLY A 58 3.28 -14.59 -20.51
N THR A 59 3.82 -14.53 -19.28
CA THR A 59 3.46 -15.48 -18.23
C THR A 59 1.97 -15.39 -17.93
N PRO A 60 1.20 -16.50 -17.97
CA PRO A 60 -0.24 -16.46 -17.76
C PRO A 60 -0.63 -15.95 -16.38
N SER A 61 -1.70 -15.18 -16.30
CA SER A 61 -2.24 -14.74 -15.02
C SER A 61 -2.86 -15.89 -14.23
N ALA A 62 -2.43 -16.04 -12.98
CA ALA A 62 -3.11 -16.91 -12.04
C ALA A 62 -4.16 -16.09 -11.27
N PRO A 63 -5.44 -16.51 -11.29
CA PRO A 63 -6.50 -15.79 -10.56
C PRO A 63 -6.22 -15.76 -9.05
N GLY A 64 -6.74 -14.71 -8.37
CA GLY A 64 -6.72 -14.60 -6.92
C GLY A 64 -5.78 -13.50 -6.37
N GLY A 65 -5.42 -12.51 -7.20
CA GLY A 65 -4.72 -11.31 -6.77
C GLY A 65 -5.68 -10.16 -6.50
N ASP A 66 -5.50 -9.47 -5.37
CA ASP A 66 -6.28 -8.31 -4.95
C ASP A 66 -5.38 -7.16 -4.51
N LEU A 67 -5.84 -5.93 -4.67
CA LEU A 67 -5.23 -4.76 -4.04
C LEU A 67 -5.72 -4.65 -2.60
N ILE A 68 -4.78 -4.71 -1.68
CA ILE A 68 -5.03 -4.59 -0.25
C ILE A 68 -4.43 -3.29 0.27
N ILE A 69 -5.15 -2.62 1.15
CA ILE A 69 -4.67 -1.48 1.92
C ILE A 69 -4.76 -1.81 3.41
N ARG A 70 -3.81 -1.32 4.18
CA ARG A 70 -3.88 -1.24 5.64
C ARG A 70 -3.62 0.20 6.08
N GLU A 71 -4.37 0.68 7.05
CA GLU A 71 -4.17 2.03 7.61
C GLU A 71 -2.84 2.15 8.37
N LYS A 72 -2.27 1.03 8.77
CA LYS A 72 -0.97 0.94 9.43
C LYS A 72 -0.23 -0.31 8.97
N SER A 73 1.08 -0.27 9.00
CA SER A 73 1.95 -1.41 8.68
C SER A 73 1.87 -2.56 9.69
N SER A 74 1.34 -2.31 10.89
CA SER A 74 1.17 -3.32 11.94
C SER A 74 0.31 -4.49 11.47
N PRO A 75 0.73 -5.76 11.69
CA PRO A 75 -0.02 -6.95 11.30
C PRO A 75 -1.39 -7.09 11.98
N SER A 76 -1.60 -6.39 13.10
CA SER A 76 -2.87 -6.43 13.86
C SER A 76 -3.99 -5.58 13.24
N VAL A 77 -3.66 -4.71 12.28
CA VAL A 77 -4.64 -3.87 11.59
C VAL A 77 -5.30 -4.65 10.47
N ASN A 78 -6.62 -4.51 10.36
CA ASN A 78 -7.41 -5.22 9.34
C ASN A 78 -6.98 -4.84 7.91
N GLU A 79 -7.03 -5.82 7.03
CA GLU A 79 -6.89 -5.63 5.60
C GLU A 79 -8.18 -5.07 5.00
N ILE A 80 -8.04 -4.09 4.13
CA ILE A 80 -9.12 -3.54 3.32
C ILE A 80 -8.89 -4.02 1.89
N ASN A 81 -9.73 -4.92 1.39
CA ASN A 81 -9.68 -5.35 -0.01
C ASN A 81 -10.48 -4.38 -0.86
N VAL A 82 -9.79 -3.58 -1.67
CA VAL A 82 -10.43 -2.52 -2.47
C VAL A 82 -10.87 -2.98 -3.87
N THR A 83 -10.42 -4.13 -4.31
CA THR A 83 -10.73 -4.68 -5.65
C THR A 83 -11.72 -5.84 -5.64
N ALA A 84 -12.10 -6.36 -4.47
CA ALA A 84 -12.94 -7.54 -4.32
C ALA A 84 -14.24 -7.51 -5.15
N SER A 85 -14.90 -6.35 -5.21
CA SER A 85 -16.17 -6.18 -5.96
C SER A 85 -16.01 -6.32 -7.47
N ILE A 86 -14.83 -6.03 -8.00
CA ILE A 86 -14.53 -6.13 -9.43
C ILE A 86 -13.90 -7.48 -9.76
N ILE A 87 -12.88 -7.89 -9.02
CA ILE A 87 -12.12 -9.12 -9.27
C ILE A 87 -12.92 -10.37 -8.97
N GLN A 88 -13.73 -10.36 -7.90
CA GLN A 88 -14.57 -11.50 -7.51
C GLN A 88 -13.79 -12.82 -7.37
N GLY A 89 -12.55 -12.74 -6.90
CA GLY A 89 -11.64 -13.87 -6.75
C GLY A 89 -11.07 -14.46 -8.06
N ASN A 90 -11.34 -13.82 -9.21
CA ASN A 90 -11.01 -14.36 -10.53
C ASN A 90 -10.25 -13.35 -11.40
N GLY A 91 -9.30 -12.64 -10.82
CA GLY A 91 -8.45 -11.69 -11.50
C GLY A 91 -7.11 -11.54 -10.79
N ASP A 92 -6.34 -10.55 -11.18
CA ASP A 92 -5.05 -10.26 -10.58
C ASP A 92 -4.75 -8.76 -10.59
N VAL A 93 -3.88 -8.35 -9.67
CA VAL A 93 -3.38 -6.98 -9.49
C VAL A 93 -1.87 -6.98 -9.51
N SER A 94 -1.28 -5.99 -10.17
CA SER A 94 0.18 -5.77 -10.24
C SER A 94 0.51 -4.30 -10.06
N ASP A 95 1.75 -4.04 -9.64
CA ASP A 95 2.45 -2.76 -9.66
C ASP A 95 1.66 -1.58 -9.05
N PRO A 96 1.24 -1.69 -7.76
CA PRO A 96 0.57 -0.60 -7.10
C PRO A 96 1.54 0.54 -6.78
N GLU A 97 1.26 1.73 -7.30
CA GLU A 97 2.00 2.97 -7.05
C GLU A 97 1.12 3.99 -6.33
N VAL A 98 1.66 4.59 -5.28
CA VAL A 98 0.94 5.58 -4.46
C VAL A 98 1.32 6.99 -4.89
N SER A 99 0.32 7.86 -5.05
CA SER A 99 0.55 9.28 -5.35
C SER A 99 1.33 9.98 -4.24
N TYR A 100 2.05 11.05 -4.59
CA TYR A 100 2.89 11.80 -3.65
C TYR A 100 2.14 12.30 -2.40
N ASP A 101 0.86 12.64 -2.53
CA ASP A 101 0.01 13.09 -1.42
C ASP A 101 -0.64 11.93 -0.63
N GLY A 102 -0.39 10.67 -1.02
CA GLY A 102 -0.92 9.48 -0.37
C GLY A 102 -2.41 9.25 -0.55
N LYS A 103 -3.08 9.98 -1.47
CA LYS A 103 -4.54 9.93 -1.61
C LYS A 103 -5.04 9.05 -2.75
N LYS A 104 -4.16 8.65 -3.65
CA LYS A 104 -4.50 7.84 -4.81
C LYS A 104 -3.51 6.69 -4.95
N ILE A 105 -4.01 5.59 -5.48
CA ILE A 105 -3.19 4.43 -5.85
C ILE A 105 -3.51 4.12 -7.30
N VAL A 106 -2.48 4.08 -8.15
CA VAL A 106 -2.57 3.60 -9.52
C VAL A 106 -1.99 2.19 -9.57
N PHE A 107 -2.60 1.31 -10.34
CA PHE A 107 -2.19 -0.11 -10.42
C PHE A 107 -2.69 -0.74 -11.70
N ALA A 108 -2.03 -1.80 -12.14
CA ALA A 108 -2.52 -2.66 -13.20
C ALA A 108 -3.48 -3.72 -12.63
N MET A 109 -4.61 -3.96 -13.30
CA MET A 109 -5.57 -4.99 -12.90
C MET A 109 -6.12 -5.72 -14.13
N LYS A 110 -6.17 -7.06 -14.03
CA LYS A 110 -6.80 -7.95 -14.99
C LYS A 110 -7.97 -8.68 -14.36
N CYS A 111 -9.10 -8.66 -15.02
CA CYS A 111 -10.24 -9.50 -14.66
C CYS A 111 -10.92 -10.05 -15.92
N PRO A 112 -11.45 -11.30 -15.87
CA PRO A 112 -12.04 -11.93 -17.02
C PRO A 112 -13.38 -11.28 -17.40
N THR A 113 -13.74 -11.32 -18.68
CA THR A 113 -15.02 -10.81 -19.18
C THR A 113 -16.24 -11.53 -18.62
N SER A 114 -16.04 -12.69 -17.97
CA SER A 114 -17.09 -13.39 -17.25
C SER A 114 -17.53 -12.69 -15.95
N ASN A 115 -16.72 -11.78 -15.40
CA ASN A 115 -17.11 -10.96 -14.27
C ASN A 115 -18.12 -9.91 -14.73
N THR A 116 -19.27 -9.87 -14.10
CA THR A 116 -20.41 -9.00 -14.49
C THR A 116 -20.38 -7.62 -13.83
N SER A 117 -19.29 -7.29 -13.13
CA SER A 117 -19.10 -5.99 -12.49
C SER A 117 -19.17 -4.86 -13.51
N THR A 118 -19.74 -3.72 -13.10
CA THR A 118 -19.80 -2.51 -13.94
C THR A 118 -19.17 -1.32 -13.26
N ILE A 119 -18.59 -0.42 -14.04
CA ILE A 119 -18.11 0.89 -13.60
C ILE A 119 -18.70 1.95 -14.55
N GLY A 120 -19.39 2.94 -13.99
CA GLY A 120 -20.04 3.97 -14.78
C GLY A 120 -21.08 3.42 -15.77
N GLY A 121 -21.67 2.25 -15.49
CA GLY A 121 -22.62 1.59 -16.36
C GLY A 121 -22.02 0.74 -17.48
N ALA A 122 -20.70 0.72 -17.63
CA ALA A 122 -19.99 -0.14 -18.60
C ALA A 122 -19.37 -1.36 -17.91
N ALA A 123 -19.14 -2.44 -18.66
CA ALA A 123 -18.42 -3.60 -18.15
C ALA A 123 -17.07 -3.20 -17.58
N ALA A 124 -16.78 -3.62 -16.34
CA ALA A 124 -15.53 -3.29 -15.67
C ALA A 124 -14.36 -4.10 -16.23
N CYS A 125 -14.59 -5.36 -16.59
CA CYS A 125 -13.57 -6.32 -17.01
C CYS A 125 -13.51 -6.45 -18.54
N THR A 126 -12.31 -6.35 -19.10
CA THR A 126 -12.05 -6.46 -20.55
C THR A 126 -11.40 -7.80 -20.95
N GLY A 127 -10.92 -8.58 -19.95
CA GLY A 127 -10.10 -9.77 -20.17
C GLY A 127 -8.61 -9.48 -20.29
N SER A 128 -8.24 -8.21 -20.48
CA SER A 128 -6.85 -7.73 -20.55
C SER A 128 -6.45 -7.00 -19.27
N TRP A 129 -5.15 -6.78 -19.09
CA TRP A 129 -4.64 -5.85 -18.09
C TRP A 129 -5.03 -4.43 -18.49
N ASN A 130 -5.53 -3.67 -17.54
CA ASN A 130 -5.81 -2.25 -17.71
C ASN A 130 -5.28 -1.48 -16.50
N ILE A 131 -5.02 -0.19 -16.68
CA ILE A 131 -4.62 0.71 -15.61
C ILE A 131 -5.86 1.21 -14.87
N TRP A 132 -5.77 1.17 -13.55
CA TRP A 132 -6.82 1.56 -12.63
C TRP A 132 -6.32 2.56 -11.60
N GLU A 133 -7.22 3.35 -11.06
CA GLU A 133 -6.98 4.26 -9.95
C GLU A 133 -7.96 3.96 -8.82
N TYR A 134 -7.46 3.92 -7.60
CA TYR A 134 -8.25 3.97 -6.39
C TYR A 134 -8.06 5.33 -5.73
N ASP A 135 -9.11 6.15 -5.66
CA ASP A 135 -9.09 7.52 -5.14
C ASP A 135 -9.73 7.59 -3.77
N MET A 136 -8.92 7.93 -2.75
CA MET A 136 -9.30 8.06 -1.35
C MET A 136 -9.54 9.53 -0.94
N SER A 137 -9.47 10.48 -1.87
CA SER A 137 -9.51 11.93 -1.59
C SER A 137 -10.79 12.39 -0.93
N ALA A 138 -11.93 11.73 -1.21
CA ALA A 138 -13.25 12.13 -0.72
C ALA A 138 -13.69 11.41 0.57
N GLY A 139 -12.87 10.48 1.10
CA GLY A 139 -13.28 9.66 2.23
C GLY A 139 -12.13 9.07 3.03
N SER A 140 -12.39 7.94 3.67
CA SER A 140 -11.37 7.11 4.32
C SER A 140 -10.76 6.12 3.32
N MET A 141 -9.67 5.47 3.70
CA MET A 141 -9.03 4.42 2.88
C MET A 141 -9.98 3.29 2.49
N ALA A 142 -11.00 3.01 3.33
CA ALA A 142 -11.99 1.97 3.06
C ALA A 142 -13.09 2.40 2.07
N ASN A 143 -13.31 3.69 1.88
CA ASN A 143 -14.42 4.26 1.11
C ASN A 143 -13.94 5.07 -0.10
N GLY A 144 -12.84 4.69 -0.69
CA GLY A 144 -12.35 5.28 -1.94
C GLY A 144 -13.18 4.83 -3.14
N THR A 145 -12.91 5.45 -4.28
CA THR A 145 -13.59 5.19 -5.54
C THR A 145 -12.63 4.52 -6.52
N LEU A 146 -13.04 3.38 -7.07
CA LEU A 146 -12.33 2.73 -8.19
C LEU A 146 -12.70 3.39 -9.52
N ARG A 147 -11.69 3.66 -10.33
CA ARG A 147 -11.84 4.16 -11.68
C ARG A 147 -10.90 3.41 -12.62
N ARG A 148 -11.41 2.92 -13.74
CA ARG A 148 -10.57 2.38 -14.80
C ARG A 148 -10.04 3.55 -15.66
N ILE A 149 -8.74 3.60 -15.88
CA ILE A 149 -8.07 4.65 -16.67
C ILE A 149 -7.96 4.24 -18.12
N THR A 150 -7.50 3.02 -18.40
CA THR A 150 -7.44 2.46 -19.74
C THR A 150 -8.53 1.41 -19.93
N ALA A 151 -8.91 1.12 -21.16
CA ALA A 151 -10.01 0.22 -21.49
C ALA A 151 -9.67 -0.70 -22.67
N SER A 152 -8.39 -1.02 -22.83
CA SER A 152 -7.90 -1.89 -23.89
C SER A 152 -8.51 -3.28 -23.77
N ALA A 153 -8.94 -3.83 -24.89
CA ALA A 153 -9.41 -5.20 -25.01
C ALA A 153 -8.55 -5.90 -26.06
N GLY A 154 -7.86 -6.98 -25.67
CA GLY A 154 -6.92 -7.69 -26.55
C GLY A 154 -5.48 -7.18 -26.51
N GLU A 155 -5.22 -6.11 -25.79
CA GLU A 155 -3.88 -5.58 -25.46
C GLU A 155 -3.77 -5.40 -23.96
N ASP A 156 -2.58 -5.54 -23.39
CA ASP A 156 -2.32 -5.42 -21.97
C ASP A 156 -1.65 -4.07 -21.67
N ASP A 157 -2.28 -3.25 -20.83
CA ASP A 157 -1.75 -2.01 -20.28
C ASP A 157 -1.22 -2.31 -18.86
N VAL A 158 0.08 -2.19 -18.66
CA VAL A 158 0.81 -2.53 -17.42
C VAL A 158 1.79 -1.42 -17.04
N ASP A 159 2.38 -1.50 -15.85
CA ASP A 159 3.41 -0.57 -15.35
C ASP A 159 2.95 0.91 -15.37
N PRO A 160 1.93 1.25 -14.56
CA PRO A 160 1.40 2.61 -14.48
C PRO A 160 2.40 3.61 -13.89
#